data_dfc0fda1691b0ed74f9f48b6cbe61744
#
_entry.id   dfc0fda1691b0ed74f9f48b6cbe61744
#
_cell.length_a   1.000
_cell.length_b   1.000
_cell.length_c   1.000
_cell.angle_alpha   90.00
_cell.angle_beta   90.00
_cell.angle_gamma   90.00
#
_symmetry.space_group_name_H-M   'P 1'
#
loop_
_entity.id
_entity.type
_entity.pdbx_description
1 polymer ?
#
loop_
_entity_poly.entity_id
_entity_poly.type
_entity_poly.pdbx_seq_one_letter_code
_entity_poly.pdbx_strand_id
1 'polypeptide(L)'
;MNKNRHIIGELQAFFTNNDASKAINSISTIMNSIRIQSKVIGSVKNPNCKFTCLQVLQLLVIFPLFSVKNAANYSSSALGKVFACHKDMFYRFMNDGNVNWRRIIYSLFRQLYSRVSRKTALKSDIKCVIIDDTDLPKTGFKTEKIGKVFSHTQMKPILGFKAMFLCFTDGVSQFLLDFSLHGEEGKRSDKPQGLSKKQAEARYSKEHSDDERITKRTAEYLASKIETAISMLKRSIIEGVRFDYLLVDSWFTCTELLKFVVSRHFGCHLIGMIKMGKTKYETNFGTKNAPELIKALQKSKSVKYSRSIGYYTATISAKLSGIKVNLFFYRKGKNGNWNALLTSDLKLDAKEVFRLYSRRWVIEVAHKEMKQNLKLGKNQCRDFAGQIAGVSLCVLQYNILSYVKRSESYETIGGLFAEITKNSVELSVAERIWLLIVEVINVIAEALNCDTMVLTEQVISNDKQIKAVKQAFDKLVTAA
;
A
#
# COMPACT_ATOMS: atom_id res chain seq x y z
N MET A 1 9.26 24.47 -22.21
CA MET A 1 9.04 23.13 -21.66
C MET A 1 10.32 22.34 -21.35
N ASN A 2 11.45 22.63 -21.99
CA ASN A 2 12.69 21.87 -21.81
C ASN A 2 13.63 22.38 -20.68
N LYS A 3 13.50 23.63 -20.23
CA LYS A 3 14.42 24.21 -19.22
C LYS A 3 14.40 23.48 -17.86
N ASN A 4 13.22 23.04 -17.38
CA ASN A 4 13.14 22.37 -16.07
C ASN A 4 13.61 20.90 -16.09
N ARG A 5 13.62 20.23 -17.25
CA ARG A 5 14.18 18.87 -17.39
C ARG A 5 15.71 18.88 -17.35
N HIS A 6 16.33 19.93 -17.88
CA HIS A 6 17.78 20.07 -17.90
C HIS A 6 18.35 20.21 -16.51
N ILE A 7 17.76 21.07 -15.66
CA ILE A 7 18.24 21.33 -14.29
C ILE A 7 18.19 20.07 -13.42
N ILE A 8 17.15 19.23 -13.54
CA ILE A 8 17.07 17.97 -12.79
C ILE A 8 18.10 16.96 -13.31
N GLY A 9 18.30 16.88 -14.60
CA GLY A 9 19.32 16.03 -15.22
C GLY A 9 20.74 16.44 -14.77
N GLU A 10 20.99 17.72 -14.67
CA GLU A 10 22.28 18.28 -14.24
C GLU A 10 22.49 18.12 -12.72
N LEU A 11 21.46 18.34 -11.90
CA LEU A 11 21.50 18.02 -10.46
C LEU A 11 21.70 16.53 -10.22
N GLN A 12 21.05 15.67 -11.01
CA GLN A 12 21.27 14.22 -10.96
C GLN A 12 22.72 13.87 -11.35
N ALA A 13 23.27 14.47 -12.37
CA ALA A 13 24.65 14.25 -12.81
C ALA A 13 25.67 14.75 -11.76
N PHE A 14 25.40 15.88 -11.11
CA PHE A 14 26.23 16.44 -10.06
C PHE A 14 26.30 15.55 -8.80
N PHE A 15 25.19 14.87 -8.46
CA PHE A 15 25.06 14.01 -7.27
C PHE A 15 25.28 12.52 -7.55
N THR A 16 25.43 12.09 -8.81
CA THR A 16 25.62 10.67 -9.19
C THR A 16 26.89 10.01 -8.62
N ASN A 17 27.79 10.75 -8.05
CA ASN A 17 29.06 10.22 -7.54
C ASN A 17 29.08 9.91 -6.02
N ASN A 18 27.98 10.04 -5.30
CA ASN A 18 27.89 9.72 -3.86
C ASN A 18 26.87 8.60 -3.58
N ASP A 19 27.16 7.72 -2.60
CA ASP A 19 26.32 6.59 -2.21
C ASP A 19 24.89 6.98 -1.77
N ALA A 20 24.70 8.21 -1.30
CA ALA A 20 23.39 8.82 -1.00
C ALA A 20 22.44 8.87 -2.22
N SER A 21 22.98 8.94 -3.43
CA SER A 21 22.19 9.07 -4.65
C SER A 21 21.51 7.77 -5.09
N LYS A 22 21.97 6.59 -4.65
CA LYS A 22 21.47 5.30 -5.16
C LYS A 22 19.98 5.12 -4.92
N ALA A 23 19.49 5.40 -3.70
CA ALA A 23 18.07 5.21 -3.37
C ALA A 23 17.17 6.25 -4.07
N ILE A 24 17.59 7.53 -4.14
CA ILE A 24 16.86 8.59 -4.87
C ILE A 24 16.90 8.32 -6.37
N ASN A 25 18.04 7.90 -6.90
CA ASN A 25 18.18 7.51 -8.30
C ASN A 25 17.34 6.28 -8.63
N SER A 26 17.27 5.28 -7.76
CA SER A 26 16.41 4.11 -7.92
C SER A 26 14.94 4.51 -7.97
N ILE A 27 14.48 5.39 -7.09
CA ILE A 27 13.10 5.87 -7.09
C ILE A 27 12.83 6.74 -8.33
N SER A 28 13.71 7.68 -8.67
CA SER A 28 13.58 8.51 -9.85
C SER A 28 13.60 7.66 -11.13
N THR A 29 14.49 6.68 -11.20
CA THR A 29 14.58 5.74 -12.32
C THR A 29 13.31 4.88 -12.41
N ILE A 30 12.80 4.39 -11.29
CA ILE A 30 11.54 3.65 -11.24
C ILE A 30 10.39 4.54 -11.70
N MET A 31 10.27 5.75 -11.16
CA MET A 31 9.20 6.70 -11.53
C MET A 31 9.25 7.08 -13.01
N ASN A 32 10.44 7.31 -13.56
CA ASN A 32 10.63 7.62 -14.99
C ASN A 32 10.38 6.41 -15.88
N SER A 33 10.67 5.20 -15.41
CA SER A 33 10.50 3.96 -16.15
C SER A 33 9.09 3.37 -16.05
N ILE A 34 8.28 3.85 -15.12
CA ILE A 34 6.87 3.47 -15.00
C ILE A 34 6.07 4.18 -16.10
N ARG A 35 5.61 3.39 -17.06
CA ARG A 35 4.80 3.89 -18.18
C ARG A 35 3.31 3.84 -17.81
N ILE A 36 2.83 4.86 -17.13
CA ILE A 36 1.40 5.06 -16.90
C ILE A 36 0.89 6.01 -17.97
N GLN A 37 0.15 5.48 -18.93
CA GLN A 37 -0.45 6.30 -20.00
C GLN A 37 -1.58 7.16 -19.44
N SER A 38 -1.81 8.35 -20.00
CA SER A 38 -2.88 9.27 -19.57
C SER A 38 -4.27 8.60 -19.57
N LYS A 39 -4.55 7.73 -20.55
CA LYS A 39 -5.80 6.94 -20.60
C LYS A 39 -5.98 5.97 -19.42
N VAL A 40 -4.89 5.56 -18.75
CA VAL A 40 -4.95 4.72 -17.55
C VAL A 40 -5.37 5.55 -16.36
N ILE A 41 -4.91 6.80 -16.26
CA ILE A 41 -5.25 7.71 -15.16
C ILE A 41 -6.75 8.06 -15.21
N GLY A 42 -7.31 8.30 -16.40
CA GLY A 42 -8.74 8.54 -16.59
C GLY A 42 -9.22 9.94 -16.21
N SER A 43 -8.34 10.79 -15.71
CA SER A 43 -8.67 12.20 -15.42
C SER A 43 -8.74 13.02 -16.71
N VAL A 44 -9.71 13.94 -16.78
CA VAL A 44 -9.83 14.86 -17.90
C VAL A 44 -8.80 15.99 -17.76
N LYS A 45 -7.96 16.14 -18.77
CA LYS A 45 -6.96 17.21 -18.79
C LYS A 45 -7.66 18.57 -18.96
N ASN A 46 -7.43 19.47 -18.00
CA ASN A 46 -7.71 20.89 -18.27
C ASN A 46 -6.66 21.40 -19.29
N PRO A 47 -7.08 21.92 -20.45
CA PRO A 47 -6.16 22.37 -21.50
C PRO A 47 -5.18 23.44 -21.04
N ASN A 48 -5.55 24.23 -20.03
CA ASN A 48 -4.74 25.30 -19.44
C ASN A 48 -3.83 24.83 -18.30
N CYS A 49 -3.76 23.51 -18.00
CA CYS A 49 -2.94 23.02 -16.92
C CYS A 49 -1.46 22.90 -17.36
N LYS A 50 -0.55 23.57 -16.62
CA LYS A 50 0.90 23.52 -16.88
C LYS A 50 1.48 22.10 -16.74
N PHE A 51 0.92 21.29 -15.84
CA PHE A 51 1.35 19.93 -15.56
C PHE A 51 0.36 18.91 -16.11
N THR A 52 0.88 17.80 -16.61
CA THR A 52 0.05 16.65 -16.99
C THR A 52 -0.44 15.90 -15.75
N CYS A 53 -1.55 15.17 -15.86
CA CYS A 53 -2.03 14.31 -14.76
C CYS A 53 -0.96 13.31 -14.26
N LEU A 54 -0.11 12.83 -15.15
CA LEU A 54 1.01 11.96 -14.79
C LEU A 54 2.06 12.68 -13.94
N GLN A 55 2.42 13.91 -14.29
CA GLN A 55 3.37 14.70 -13.50
C GLN A 55 2.80 15.02 -12.11
N VAL A 56 1.50 15.36 -12.02
CA VAL A 56 0.84 15.58 -10.72
C VAL A 56 0.87 14.31 -9.86
N LEU A 57 0.56 13.15 -10.46
CA LEU A 57 0.64 11.86 -9.78
C LEU A 57 2.06 11.56 -9.29
N GLN A 58 3.08 11.78 -10.14
CA GLN A 58 4.49 11.57 -9.79
C GLN A 58 4.90 12.45 -8.61
N LEU A 59 4.55 13.74 -8.64
CA LEU A 59 4.83 14.65 -7.52
C LEU A 59 4.16 14.19 -6.22
N LEU A 60 2.88 13.81 -6.25
CA LEU A 60 2.17 13.31 -5.07
C LEU A 60 2.80 12.03 -4.50
N VAL A 61 3.26 11.12 -5.35
CA VAL A 61 3.91 9.88 -4.91
C VAL A 61 5.22 10.15 -4.18
N ILE A 62 5.99 11.16 -4.59
CA ILE A 62 7.28 11.49 -3.96
C ILE A 62 7.17 12.45 -2.76
N PHE A 63 6.00 13.04 -2.48
CA PHE A 63 5.82 13.97 -1.35
C PHE A 63 6.43 13.47 -0.03
N PRO A 64 6.12 12.25 0.46
CA PRO A 64 6.68 11.79 1.73
C PRO A 64 8.21 11.70 1.73
N LEU A 65 8.80 11.36 0.58
CA LEU A 65 10.25 11.20 0.42
C LEU A 65 10.99 12.54 0.52
N PHE A 66 10.36 13.65 0.14
CA PHE A 66 10.89 15.01 0.25
C PHE A 66 10.33 15.77 1.46
N SER A 67 9.85 15.05 2.46
CA SER A 67 9.27 15.63 3.69
C SER A 67 8.15 16.65 3.46
N VAL A 68 7.50 16.62 2.29
CA VAL A 68 6.33 17.45 2.01
C VAL A 68 5.15 16.96 2.83
N LYS A 69 4.76 17.73 3.84
CA LYS A 69 3.72 17.31 4.79
C LYS A 69 2.34 17.17 4.15
N ASN A 70 2.01 18.10 3.26
CA ASN A 70 0.74 18.15 2.54
C ASN A 70 0.84 19.13 1.36
N ALA A 71 -0.17 19.20 0.51
CA ALA A 71 -0.19 20.09 -0.65
C ALA A 71 -0.09 21.60 -0.27
N ALA A 72 -0.57 22.00 0.92
CA ALA A 72 -0.46 23.40 1.35
C ALA A 72 0.99 23.83 1.65
N ASN A 73 1.84 22.89 2.07
CA ASN A 73 3.26 23.12 2.33
C ASN A 73 4.13 22.89 1.08
N TYR A 74 3.54 22.58 -0.07
CA TYR A 74 4.28 22.25 -1.27
C TYR A 74 5.14 23.40 -1.77
N SER A 75 4.58 24.61 -1.88
CA SER A 75 5.26 25.79 -2.42
C SER A 75 6.51 26.20 -1.62
N SER A 76 6.54 25.90 -0.32
CA SER A 76 7.69 26.15 0.55
C SER A 76 8.72 24.99 0.57
N SER A 77 8.40 23.87 -0.08
CA SER A 77 9.28 22.69 -0.14
C SER A 77 10.33 22.82 -1.24
N ALA A 78 11.39 21.99 -1.17
CA ALA A 78 12.39 21.88 -2.23
C ALA A 78 11.74 21.53 -3.58
N LEU A 79 10.79 20.59 -3.60
CA LEU A 79 10.02 20.24 -4.81
C LEU A 79 9.25 21.42 -5.38
N GLY A 80 8.64 22.25 -4.52
CA GLY A 80 7.87 23.42 -4.95
C GLY A 80 8.73 24.51 -5.59
N LYS A 81 10.02 24.60 -5.24
CA LYS A 81 10.97 25.51 -5.89
C LYS A 81 11.34 25.03 -7.30
N VAL A 82 11.54 23.73 -7.48
CA VAL A 82 11.88 23.14 -8.77
C VAL A 82 10.66 23.06 -9.70
N PHE A 83 9.51 22.65 -9.18
CA PHE A 83 8.26 22.48 -9.94
C PHE A 83 7.18 23.41 -9.38
N ALA A 84 7.32 24.70 -9.61
CA ALA A 84 6.41 25.71 -9.10
C ALA A 84 4.96 25.49 -9.59
N CYS A 85 4.06 25.19 -8.63
CA CYS A 85 2.64 25.07 -8.87
C CYS A 85 1.83 25.37 -7.60
N HIS A 86 0.57 25.74 -7.80
CA HIS A 86 -0.32 26.02 -6.68
C HIS A 86 -0.88 24.74 -6.07
N LYS A 87 -1.12 24.73 -4.76
CA LYS A 87 -1.68 23.62 -3.99
C LYS A 87 -2.99 23.06 -4.57
N ASP A 88 -3.80 23.91 -5.20
CA ASP A 88 -5.11 23.53 -5.76
C ASP A 88 -4.98 22.54 -6.91
N MET A 89 -3.84 22.50 -7.60
CA MET A 89 -3.58 21.49 -8.61
C MET A 89 -3.66 20.08 -8.01
N PHE A 90 -3.06 19.88 -6.84
CA PHE A 90 -3.08 18.59 -6.14
C PHE A 90 -4.46 18.25 -5.62
N TYR A 91 -5.17 19.22 -5.02
CA TYR A 91 -6.52 19.02 -4.50
C TYR A 91 -7.51 18.68 -5.62
N ARG A 92 -7.46 19.40 -6.75
CA ARG A 92 -8.31 19.09 -7.90
C ARG A 92 -8.07 17.66 -8.43
N PHE A 93 -6.81 17.26 -8.56
CA PHE A 93 -6.48 15.91 -9.01
C PHE A 93 -6.93 14.84 -8.00
N MET A 94 -6.71 15.06 -6.69
CA MET A 94 -7.11 14.09 -5.66
C MET A 94 -8.63 13.96 -5.51
N ASN A 95 -9.37 15.05 -5.73
CA ASN A 95 -10.84 15.10 -5.61
C ASN A 95 -11.55 14.83 -6.96
N ASP A 96 -10.82 14.45 -7.99
CA ASP A 96 -11.38 14.05 -9.28
C ASP A 96 -11.92 12.60 -9.19
N GLY A 97 -13.26 12.47 -9.24
CA GLY A 97 -13.98 11.19 -9.20
C GLY A 97 -13.68 10.25 -10.36
N ASN A 98 -13.08 10.76 -11.45
CA ASN A 98 -12.77 9.99 -12.65
C ASN A 98 -11.39 9.32 -12.63
N VAL A 99 -10.50 9.65 -11.67
CA VAL A 99 -9.19 9.02 -11.58
C VAL A 99 -9.33 7.52 -11.30
N ASN A 100 -8.79 6.71 -12.19
CA ASN A 100 -8.86 5.26 -12.08
C ASN A 100 -7.73 4.69 -11.22
N TRP A 101 -7.79 4.93 -9.92
CA TRP A 101 -6.78 4.50 -8.95
C TRP A 101 -6.50 2.99 -9.01
N ARG A 102 -7.53 2.15 -9.19
CA ARG A 102 -7.34 0.69 -9.30
C ARG A 102 -6.46 0.34 -10.48
N ARG A 103 -6.77 0.89 -11.65
CA ARG A 103 -6.00 0.62 -12.86
C ARG A 103 -4.56 1.12 -12.77
N ILE A 104 -4.34 2.25 -12.08
CA ILE A 104 -3.00 2.77 -11.80
C ILE A 104 -2.24 1.78 -10.90
N ILE A 105 -2.84 1.29 -9.81
CA ILE A 105 -2.24 0.34 -8.88
C ILE A 105 -1.88 -0.97 -9.60
N TYR A 106 -2.81 -1.58 -10.35
CA TYR A 106 -2.53 -2.81 -11.10
C TYR A 106 -1.50 -2.61 -12.21
N SER A 107 -1.51 -1.46 -12.90
CA SER A 107 -0.51 -1.13 -13.91
C SER A 107 0.89 -1.03 -13.29
N LEU A 108 1.02 -0.38 -12.15
CA LEU A 108 2.27 -0.31 -11.39
C LEU A 108 2.71 -1.70 -10.95
N PHE A 109 1.83 -2.47 -10.32
CA PHE A 109 2.13 -3.83 -9.86
C PHE A 109 2.69 -4.70 -11.00
N ARG A 110 2.02 -4.75 -12.16
CA ARG A 110 2.47 -5.56 -13.31
C ARG A 110 3.88 -5.19 -13.74
N GLN A 111 4.19 -3.89 -13.80
CA GLN A 111 5.50 -3.41 -14.21
C GLN A 111 6.59 -3.74 -13.17
N LEU A 112 6.32 -3.57 -11.88
CA LEU A 112 7.26 -3.88 -10.81
C LEU A 112 7.46 -5.40 -10.69
N TYR A 113 6.37 -6.17 -10.68
CA TYR A 113 6.43 -7.62 -10.54
C TYR A 113 7.12 -8.30 -11.73
N SER A 114 6.89 -7.83 -12.96
CA SER A 114 7.59 -8.37 -14.14
C SER A 114 9.11 -8.19 -14.06
N ARG A 115 9.59 -7.13 -13.41
CA ARG A 115 11.03 -6.88 -13.21
C ARG A 115 11.62 -7.80 -12.13
N VAL A 116 10.86 -8.02 -11.05
CA VAL A 116 11.25 -8.94 -9.97
C VAL A 116 11.30 -10.37 -10.50
N SER A 117 10.25 -10.83 -11.18
CA SER A 117 10.13 -12.21 -11.67
C SER A 117 11.16 -12.59 -12.73
N ARG A 118 11.65 -11.62 -13.53
CA ARG A 118 12.75 -11.85 -14.50
C ARG A 118 14.11 -12.03 -13.83
N LYS A 119 14.34 -11.37 -12.70
CA LYS A 119 15.63 -11.46 -11.97
C LYS A 119 15.73 -12.75 -11.14
N THR A 120 14.61 -13.33 -10.75
CA THR A 120 14.53 -14.54 -9.95
C THR A 120 14.04 -15.69 -10.85
N ALA A 121 14.95 -16.35 -11.52
CA ALA A 121 14.68 -17.59 -12.28
C ALA A 121 14.40 -18.81 -11.36
N LEU A 122 13.88 -18.60 -10.14
CA LEU A 122 13.51 -19.67 -9.22
C LEU A 122 12.14 -20.21 -9.64
N LYS A 123 12.19 -21.37 -10.30
CA LYS A 123 11.05 -22.24 -10.57
C LYS A 123 10.32 -22.53 -9.26
N SER A 124 9.02 -22.20 -9.17
CA SER A 124 8.07 -22.64 -8.14
C SER A 124 7.93 -21.81 -6.85
N ASP A 125 8.02 -20.49 -6.89
CA ASP A 125 7.57 -19.73 -5.73
C ASP A 125 6.04 -19.76 -5.66
N ILE A 126 5.52 -20.44 -4.64
CA ILE A 126 4.09 -20.47 -4.32
C ILE A 126 3.64 -19.02 -4.08
N LYS A 127 2.68 -18.59 -4.87
CA LYS A 127 2.12 -17.23 -4.82
C LYS A 127 0.87 -17.21 -3.96
N CYS A 128 0.81 -16.27 -3.05
CA CYS A 128 -0.33 -16.11 -2.17
C CYS A 128 -0.92 -14.71 -2.33
N VAL A 129 -2.24 -14.61 -2.16
CA VAL A 129 -2.91 -13.34 -1.88
C VAL A 129 -3.49 -13.39 -0.48
N ILE A 130 -3.55 -12.23 0.16
CA ILE A 130 -3.96 -12.07 1.55
C ILE A 130 -5.02 -10.98 1.59
N ILE A 131 -6.10 -11.23 2.31
CA ILE A 131 -7.13 -10.22 2.60
C ILE A 131 -7.14 -9.95 4.08
N ASP A 132 -7.10 -8.68 4.43
CA ASP A 132 -7.22 -8.21 5.81
C ASP A 132 -7.70 -6.76 5.85
N ASP A 133 -8.28 -6.34 6.97
CA ASP A 133 -8.72 -4.96 7.15
C ASP A 133 -7.96 -4.24 8.28
N THR A 134 -7.98 -2.91 8.22
CA THR A 134 -7.39 -2.08 9.25
C THR A 134 -8.19 -0.80 9.46
N ASP A 135 -8.16 -0.30 10.70
CA ASP A 135 -8.85 0.94 11.06
C ASP A 135 -8.11 2.16 10.52
N LEU A 136 -8.88 3.11 9.95
CA LEU A 136 -8.41 4.44 9.56
C LEU A 136 -9.15 5.49 10.38
N PRO A 137 -8.69 5.79 11.61
CA PRO A 137 -9.33 6.77 12.47
C PRO A 137 -9.25 8.18 11.87
N LYS A 138 -10.29 8.95 12.08
CA LYS A 138 -10.43 10.35 11.65
C LYS A 138 -10.79 11.23 12.82
N THR A 139 -10.49 12.52 12.68
CA THR A 139 -10.90 13.58 13.61
C THR A 139 -11.93 14.49 12.93
N GLY A 140 -13.07 14.69 13.59
CA GLY A 140 -14.15 15.54 13.08
C GLY A 140 -15.08 14.87 12.04
N PHE A 141 -16.25 15.47 11.88
CA PHE A 141 -17.39 14.90 11.15
C PHE A 141 -17.57 15.47 9.74
N LYS A 142 -16.65 16.31 9.26
CA LYS A 142 -16.80 17.02 7.98
C LYS A 142 -16.36 16.24 6.75
N THR A 143 -16.00 14.96 6.91
CA THR A 143 -15.61 14.11 5.78
C THR A 143 -16.83 13.40 5.21
N GLU A 144 -16.93 13.35 3.91
CA GLU A 144 -17.96 12.58 3.21
C GLU A 144 -17.92 11.11 3.60
N LYS A 145 -19.09 10.48 3.74
CA LYS A 145 -19.21 9.06 4.17
C LYS A 145 -18.60 8.74 5.54
N ILE A 146 -18.16 9.73 6.33
CA ILE A 146 -17.61 9.46 7.66
C ILE A 146 -18.66 8.82 8.57
N GLY A 147 -18.27 7.86 9.36
CA GLY A 147 -19.11 7.17 10.34
C GLY A 147 -18.29 6.59 11.46
N LYS A 148 -18.95 5.96 12.44
CA LYS A 148 -18.28 5.17 13.46
C LYS A 148 -18.14 3.74 12.99
N VAL A 149 -16.95 3.20 13.11
CA VAL A 149 -16.63 1.79 12.84
C VAL A 149 -16.08 1.14 14.10
N PHE A 150 -16.36 -0.14 14.32
CA PHE A 150 -15.88 -0.83 15.51
C PHE A 150 -14.40 -1.20 15.36
N SER A 151 -13.56 -0.67 16.26
CA SER A 151 -12.15 -1.04 16.33
C SER A 151 -11.96 -2.26 17.23
N HIS A 152 -11.56 -3.38 16.64
CA HIS A 152 -11.23 -4.59 17.43
C HIS A 152 -9.97 -4.39 18.28
N THR A 153 -9.05 -3.55 17.85
CA THR A 153 -7.83 -3.24 18.60
C THR A 153 -8.13 -2.41 19.86
N GLN A 154 -9.07 -1.45 19.75
CA GLN A 154 -9.45 -0.58 20.87
C GLN A 154 -10.71 -1.06 21.61
N MET A 155 -11.36 -2.12 21.14
CA MET A 155 -12.61 -2.66 21.66
C MET A 155 -13.73 -1.62 21.83
N LYS A 156 -13.78 -0.63 20.93
CA LYS A 156 -14.77 0.47 20.94
C LYS A 156 -15.05 1.02 19.55
N PRO A 157 -16.22 1.66 19.34
CA PRO A 157 -16.47 2.42 18.11
C PRO A 157 -15.53 3.63 18.01
N ILE A 158 -14.90 3.80 16.86
CA ILE A 158 -14.06 4.95 16.52
C ILE A 158 -14.65 5.66 15.31
N LEU A 159 -14.45 6.98 15.21
CA LEU A 159 -14.79 7.75 14.03
C LEU A 159 -13.75 7.46 12.92
N GLY A 160 -14.20 7.05 11.73
CA GLY A 160 -13.27 6.73 10.66
C GLY A 160 -13.84 5.79 9.61
N PHE A 161 -12.94 5.08 8.95
CA PHE A 161 -13.23 4.05 7.95
C PHE A 161 -12.53 2.74 8.32
N LYS A 162 -13.07 1.62 7.86
CA LYS A 162 -12.33 0.36 7.73
C LYS A 162 -11.76 0.27 6.32
N ALA A 163 -10.46 0.11 6.20
CA ALA A 163 -9.82 -0.13 4.92
C ALA A 163 -9.48 -1.61 4.81
N MET A 164 -10.11 -2.30 3.85
CA MET A 164 -9.80 -3.67 3.49
C MET A 164 -8.82 -3.68 2.33
N PHE A 165 -7.75 -4.46 2.43
CA PHE A 165 -6.69 -4.56 1.44
C PHE A 165 -6.57 -5.98 0.88
N LEU A 166 -6.19 -6.06 -0.40
CA LEU A 166 -5.71 -7.28 -1.06
C LEU A 166 -4.21 -7.15 -1.28
N CYS A 167 -3.43 -8.03 -0.65
CA CYS A 167 -1.97 -8.07 -0.73
C CYS A 167 -1.52 -9.32 -1.48
N PHE A 168 -0.51 -9.20 -2.34
CA PHE A 168 0.16 -10.30 -3.04
C PHE A 168 1.52 -10.55 -2.41
N THR A 169 1.91 -11.83 -2.29
CA THR A 169 3.27 -12.22 -1.94
C THR A 169 3.68 -13.53 -2.64
N ASP A 170 4.93 -13.58 -3.07
CA ASP A 170 5.61 -14.79 -3.53
C ASP A 170 6.52 -15.40 -2.45
N GLY A 171 6.42 -14.89 -1.21
CA GLY A 171 7.25 -15.29 -0.07
C GLY A 171 8.46 -14.38 0.17
N VAL A 172 8.84 -13.56 -0.80
CA VAL A 172 9.95 -12.59 -0.71
C VAL A 172 9.48 -11.19 -1.07
N SER A 173 8.76 -11.05 -2.18
CA SER A 173 8.16 -9.77 -2.59
C SER A 173 6.76 -9.63 -2.02
N GLN A 174 6.34 -8.40 -1.78
CA GLN A 174 5.01 -8.08 -1.30
C GLN A 174 4.49 -6.82 -1.98
N PHE A 175 3.25 -6.88 -2.47
CA PHE A 175 2.61 -5.77 -3.19
C PHE A 175 1.13 -5.69 -2.82
N LEU A 176 0.63 -4.48 -2.61
CA LEU A 176 -0.80 -4.23 -2.45
C LEU A 176 -1.45 -4.08 -3.83
N LEU A 177 -2.50 -4.84 -4.08
CA LEU A 177 -3.18 -4.93 -5.38
C LEU A 177 -4.44 -4.08 -5.47
N ASP A 178 -5.23 -4.08 -4.40
CA ASP A 178 -6.52 -3.38 -4.33
C ASP A 178 -6.85 -3.04 -2.87
N PHE A 179 -7.81 -2.15 -2.70
CA PHE A 179 -8.40 -1.85 -1.40
C PHE A 179 -9.83 -1.34 -1.55
N SER A 180 -10.59 -1.35 -0.46
CA SER A 180 -11.87 -0.66 -0.33
C SER A 180 -11.98 0.04 1.01
N LEU A 181 -12.75 1.12 1.05
CA LEU A 181 -13.11 1.81 2.30
C LEU A 181 -14.54 1.45 2.67
N HIS A 182 -14.72 0.95 3.89
CA HIS A 182 -16.00 0.54 4.43
C HIS A 182 -16.40 1.41 5.63
N GLY A 183 -17.71 1.64 5.73
CA GLY A 183 -18.39 2.09 6.92
C GLY A 183 -19.17 0.95 7.57
N GLU A 184 -19.88 1.27 8.63
CA GLU A 184 -20.82 0.38 9.31
C GLU A 184 -22.17 1.11 9.43
N GLU A 185 -23.26 0.42 9.18
CA GLU A 185 -24.63 1.02 9.29
C GLU A 185 -24.94 1.50 10.69
N GLY A 186 -24.36 0.85 11.70
CA GLY A 186 -24.67 1.07 13.10
C GLY A 186 -25.79 0.19 13.60
N LYS A 187 -25.92 0.07 14.94
CA LYS A 187 -26.91 -0.80 15.58
C LYS A 187 -28.27 -0.11 15.81
N ARG A 188 -28.32 1.19 15.69
CA ARG A 188 -29.49 2.02 16.07
C ARG A 188 -29.97 2.79 14.84
N SER A 189 -31.25 2.67 14.51
CA SER A 189 -31.90 3.39 13.40
C SER A 189 -31.91 4.92 13.58
N ASP A 190 -32.02 5.39 14.83
CA ASP A 190 -31.95 6.82 15.15
C ASP A 190 -30.54 7.42 15.10
N LYS A 191 -29.51 6.55 14.96
CA LYS A 191 -28.10 6.94 14.85
C LYS A 191 -27.41 6.20 13.70
N PRO A 192 -27.81 6.50 12.46
CA PRO A 192 -27.23 5.84 11.29
C PRO A 192 -25.70 6.05 11.29
N GLN A 193 -24.96 4.98 11.00
CA GLN A 193 -23.50 4.95 11.05
C GLN A 193 -22.93 5.41 12.42
N GLY A 194 -23.72 5.23 13.50
CA GLY A 194 -23.33 5.59 14.86
C GLY A 194 -23.25 7.11 15.14
N LEU A 195 -23.74 7.96 14.24
CA LEU A 195 -23.69 9.42 14.35
C LEU A 195 -25.01 9.99 14.88
N SER A 196 -24.95 11.07 15.67
CA SER A 196 -26.14 11.87 15.97
C SER A 196 -26.61 12.64 14.73
N LYS A 197 -27.87 13.11 14.72
CA LYS A 197 -28.42 13.91 13.62
C LYS A 197 -27.53 15.12 13.29
N LYS A 198 -27.12 15.90 14.28
CA LYS A 198 -26.21 17.05 14.13
C LYS A 198 -24.84 16.65 13.51
N GLN A 199 -24.31 15.48 13.90
CA GLN A 199 -23.04 14.99 13.36
C GLN A 199 -23.20 14.50 11.91
N ALA A 200 -24.32 13.87 11.58
CA ALA A 200 -24.62 13.43 10.23
C ALA A 200 -24.83 14.60 9.27
N GLU A 201 -25.52 15.65 9.72
CA GLU A 201 -25.73 16.90 8.98
C GLU A 201 -24.44 17.70 8.75
N ALA A 202 -23.47 17.61 9.67
CA ALA A 202 -22.17 18.27 9.52
C ALA A 202 -21.23 17.62 8.50
N ARG A 203 -21.57 16.44 7.97
CA ARG A 203 -20.79 15.75 6.94
C ARG A 203 -20.80 16.55 5.64
N TYR A 204 -19.66 16.57 4.99
CA TYR A 204 -19.57 17.03 3.62
C TYR A 204 -20.32 16.04 2.71
N SER A 205 -21.03 16.56 1.75
CA SER A 205 -21.69 15.79 0.69
C SER A 205 -21.38 16.43 -0.65
N LYS A 206 -21.09 15.61 -1.63
CA LYS A 206 -20.90 16.01 -3.02
C LYS A 206 -21.70 15.06 -3.90
N GLU A 207 -22.43 15.64 -4.84
CA GLU A 207 -23.08 14.86 -5.88
C GLU A 207 -22.03 14.38 -6.89
N HIS A 208 -22.08 13.10 -7.20
CA HIS A 208 -21.26 12.45 -8.22
C HIS A 208 -22.15 11.95 -9.33
N SER A 209 -21.73 12.12 -10.57
CA SER A 209 -22.43 11.54 -11.70
C SER A 209 -22.26 9.99 -11.68
N ASP A 210 -23.25 9.27 -12.18
CA ASP A 210 -23.23 7.80 -12.20
C ASP A 210 -22.09 7.24 -13.04
N ASP A 211 -21.60 8.00 -14.02
CA ASP A 211 -20.46 7.65 -14.86
C ASP A 211 -19.12 7.79 -14.17
N GLU A 212 -19.04 8.53 -13.04
CA GLU A 212 -17.80 8.71 -12.31
C GLU A 212 -17.34 7.39 -11.67
N ARG A 213 -16.04 7.14 -11.72
CA ARG A 213 -15.44 5.92 -11.15
C ARG A 213 -15.56 5.83 -9.63
N ILE A 214 -15.69 6.98 -8.97
CA ILE A 214 -15.90 7.07 -7.53
C ILE A 214 -17.23 6.43 -7.12
N THR A 215 -18.25 6.43 -7.97
CA THR A 215 -19.57 5.82 -7.71
C THR A 215 -19.44 4.34 -7.37
N LYS A 216 -18.55 3.61 -8.07
CA LYS A 216 -18.26 2.20 -7.77
C LYS A 216 -17.59 2.02 -6.40
N ARG A 217 -16.75 2.97 -5.98
CA ARG A 217 -16.13 2.98 -4.65
C ARG A 217 -17.15 3.32 -3.56
N THR A 218 -18.06 4.23 -3.86
CA THR A 218 -19.17 4.59 -2.97
C THR A 218 -20.12 3.40 -2.74
N ALA A 219 -20.42 2.63 -3.78
CA ALA A 219 -21.24 1.42 -3.67
C ALA A 219 -20.61 0.36 -2.75
N GLU A 220 -19.29 0.27 -2.70
CA GLU A 220 -18.57 -0.66 -1.80
C GLU A 220 -18.61 -0.22 -0.32
N TYR A 221 -18.91 1.04 -0.03
CA TYR A 221 -18.78 1.60 1.33
C TYR A 221 -19.65 0.89 2.37
N LEU A 222 -20.91 0.55 2.03
CA LEU A 222 -21.81 -0.21 2.89
C LEU A 222 -22.01 -1.66 2.41
N ALA A 223 -21.36 -2.07 1.34
CA ALA A 223 -21.42 -3.44 0.86
C ALA A 223 -20.78 -4.42 1.84
N SER A 224 -21.22 -5.68 1.78
CA SER A 224 -20.59 -6.76 2.54
C SER A 224 -19.10 -6.86 2.24
N LYS A 225 -18.25 -6.94 3.28
CA LYS A 225 -16.81 -7.14 3.11
C LYS A 225 -16.49 -8.43 2.36
N ILE A 226 -17.30 -9.48 2.51
CA ILE A 226 -17.11 -10.75 1.79
C ILE A 226 -17.39 -10.57 0.30
N GLU A 227 -18.49 -9.91 -0.08
CA GLU A 227 -18.80 -9.61 -1.49
C GLU A 227 -17.72 -8.71 -2.11
N THR A 228 -17.25 -7.72 -1.36
CA THR A 228 -16.17 -6.86 -1.80
C THR A 228 -14.84 -7.61 -1.94
N ALA A 229 -14.52 -8.54 -1.02
CA ALA A 229 -13.36 -9.43 -1.12
C ALA A 229 -13.42 -10.30 -2.38
N ILE A 230 -14.57 -10.92 -2.66
CA ILE A 230 -14.80 -11.67 -3.90
C ILE A 230 -14.61 -10.79 -5.13
N SER A 231 -15.12 -9.55 -5.10
CA SER A 231 -14.98 -8.59 -6.19
C SER A 231 -13.52 -8.17 -6.41
N MET A 232 -12.73 -7.99 -5.35
CA MET A 232 -11.29 -7.72 -5.45
C MET A 232 -10.53 -8.90 -6.06
N LEU A 233 -10.85 -10.13 -5.65
CA LEU A 233 -10.25 -11.34 -6.21
C LEU A 233 -10.58 -11.48 -7.71
N LYS A 234 -11.84 -11.27 -8.11
CA LYS A 234 -12.25 -11.26 -9.53
C LYS A 234 -11.45 -10.23 -10.32
N ARG A 235 -11.35 -8.99 -9.82
CA ARG A 235 -10.58 -7.95 -10.47
C ARG A 235 -9.10 -8.32 -10.62
N SER A 236 -8.50 -8.89 -9.58
CA SER A 236 -7.08 -9.27 -9.63
C SER A 236 -6.79 -10.28 -10.74
N ILE A 237 -7.66 -11.26 -10.95
CA ILE A 237 -7.53 -12.23 -12.04
C ILE A 237 -7.73 -11.60 -13.41
N ILE A 238 -8.73 -10.73 -13.57
CA ILE A 238 -8.95 -9.97 -14.81
C ILE A 238 -7.72 -9.14 -15.15
N GLU A 239 -7.05 -8.55 -14.15
CA GLU A 239 -5.81 -7.79 -14.31
C GLU A 239 -4.55 -8.67 -14.47
N GLY A 240 -4.72 -9.99 -14.58
CA GLY A 240 -3.66 -10.95 -14.90
C GLY A 240 -2.83 -11.44 -13.70
N VAL A 241 -3.27 -11.17 -12.47
CA VAL A 241 -2.60 -11.71 -11.27
C VAL A 241 -2.87 -13.21 -11.17
N ARG A 242 -1.81 -14.00 -10.96
CA ARG A 242 -1.90 -15.45 -10.73
C ARG A 242 -1.40 -15.75 -9.33
N PHE A 243 -2.12 -16.59 -8.60
CA PHE A 243 -1.77 -17.04 -7.25
C PHE A 243 -2.36 -18.42 -6.97
N ASP A 244 -1.74 -19.14 -6.05
CA ASP A 244 -2.06 -20.52 -5.71
C ASP A 244 -2.96 -20.59 -4.46
N TYR A 245 -2.77 -19.66 -3.51
CA TYR A 245 -3.47 -19.65 -2.24
C TYR A 245 -4.03 -18.27 -1.89
N LEU A 246 -5.24 -18.27 -1.33
CA LEU A 246 -5.79 -17.15 -0.58
C LEU A 246 -5.59 -17.42 0.91
N LEU A 247 -4.94 -16.50 1.61
CA LEU A 247 -4.70 -16.55 3.06
C LEU A 247 -5.59 -15.53 3.77
N VAL A 248 -6.36 -15.98 4.74
CA VAL A 248 -7.32 -15.14 5.47
C VAL A 248 -7.33 -15.43 6.97
N ASP A 249 -7.75 -14.45 7.74
CA ASP A 249 -7.98 -14.61 9.17
C ASP A 249 -9.32 -15.32 9.47
N SER A 250 -9.66 -15.45 10.73
CA SER A 250 -10.88 -16.14 11.18
C SER A 250 -12.17 -15.38 10.86
N TRP A 251 -12.10 -14.09 10.54
CA TRP A 251 -13.26 -13.30 10.16
C TRP A 251 -13.65 -13.56 8.70
N PHE A 252 -12.64 -13.64 7.82
CA PHE A 252 -12.84 -13.90 6.38
C PHE A 252 -12.96 -15.39 6.05
N THR A 253 -12.68 -16.29 6.98
CA THR A 253 -12.87 -17.74 6.75
C THR A 253 -14.35 -18.10 6.82
N CYS A 254 -15.05 -17.98 5.70
CA CYS A 254 -16.47 -18.27 5.57
C CYS A 254 -16.78 -19.17 4.36
N THR A 255 -17.98 -19.72 4.36
CA THR A 255 -18.43 -20.65 3.31
C THR A 255 -18.48 -19.99 1.93
N GLU A 256 -18.93 -18.76 1.86
CA GLU A 256 -19.10 -18.00 0.62
C GLU A 256 -17.75 -17.80 -0.08
N LEU A 257 -16.75 -17.35 0.68
CA LEU A 257 -15.40 -17.14 0.16
C LEU A 257 -14.74 -18.46 -0.23
N LEU A 258 -14.92 -19.51 0.58
CA LEU A 258 -14.43 -20.85 0.28
C LEU A 258 -15.04 -21.38 -1.01
N LYS A 259 -16.38 -21.33 -1.19
CA LYS A 259 -17.07 -21.75 -2.41
C LYS A 259 -16.56 -21.02 -3.65
N PHE A 260 -16.33 -19.71 -3.52
CA PHE A 260 -15.81 -18.90 -4.61
C PHE A 260 -14.40 -19.34 -5.02
N VAL A 261 -13.50 -19.50 -4.06
CA VAL A 261 -12.08 -19.80 -4.30
C VAL A 261 -11.87 -21.17 -4.92
N VAL A 262 -12.61 -22.20 -4.46
CA VAL A 262 -12.49 -23.56 -5.00
C VAL A 262 -13.31 -23.79 -6.30
N SER A 263 -14.01 -22.79 -6.79
CA SER A 263 -14.76 -22.90 -8.04
C SER A 263 -13.82 -23.18 -9.22
N ARG A 264 -14.31 -23.94 -10.21
CA ARG A 264 -13.52 -24.35 -11.40
C ARG A 264 -12.90 -23.16 -12.16
N HIS A 265 -13.56 -22.01 -12.11
CA HIS A 265 -13.09 -20.80 -12.80
C HIS A 265 -11.93 -20.10 -12.10
N PHE A 266 -11.68 -20.40 -10.82
CA PHE A 266 -10.70 -19.71 -10.02
C PHE A 266 -9.40 -20.51 -9.84
N GLY A 267 -9.51 -21.84 -9.58
CA GLY A 267 -8.37 -22.78 -9.54
C GLY A 267 -7.36 -22.50 -8.44
N CYS A 268 -7.79 -21.93 -7.32
CA CYS A 268 -6.94 -21.55 -6.20
C CYS A 268 -7.43 -22.25 -4.92
N HIS A 269 -6.56 -22.31 -3.90
CA HIS A 269 -6.92 -22.89 -2.61
C HIS A 269 -7.02 -21.80 -1.53
N LEU A 270 -7.80 -22.08 -0.49
CA LEU A 270 -7.93 -21.24 0.68
C LEU A 270 -7.15 -21.86 1.86
N ILE A 271 -6.38 -21.05 2.58
CA ILE A 271 -5.89 -21.37 3.92
C ILE A 271 -6.36 -20.26 4.85
N GLY A 272 -7.18 -20.63 5.84
CA GLY A 272 -7.77 -19.66 6.77
C GLY A 272 -7.77 -20.14 8.20
N MET A 273 -7.62 -19.21 9.14
CA MET A 273 -7.87 -19.52 10.55
C MET A 273 -9.37 -19.70 10.74
N ILE A 274 -9.79 -20.68 11.52
CA ILE A 274 -11.21 -20.84 11.88
C ILE A 274 -11.45 -20.39 13.32
N LYS A 275 -12.65 -19.87 13.56
CA LYS A 275 -13.09 -19.56 14.92
C LYS A 275 -13.38 -20.87 15.66
N MET A 276 -12.89 -20.97 16.90
CA MET A 276 -13.27 -22.03 17.83
C MET A 276 -14.69 -21.76 18.35
N GLY A 277 -15.69 -21.87 17.46
CA GLY A 277 -17.07 -21.43 17.65
C GLY A 277 -18.12 -22.44 17.19
N LYS A 278 -19.26 -21.93 16.74
CA LYS A 278 -20.46 -22.73 16.46
C LYS A 278 -20.52 -23.37 15.05
N THR A 279 -19.60 -23.00 14.13
CA THR A 279 -19.56 -23.56 12.78
C THR A 279 -19.36 -25.06 12.83
N LYS A 280 -20.26 -25.82 12.17
CA LYS A 280 -20.24 -27.28 12.15
C LYS A 280 -19.53 -27.81 10.91
N TYR A 281 -18.80 -28.88 11.08
CA TYR A 281 -18.06 -29.61 10.05
C TYR A 281 -18.50 -31.08 10.05
N GLU A 282 -18.74 -31.64 8.90
CA GLU A 282 -19.03 -33.06 8.70
C GLU A 282 -17.71 -33.85 8.70
N THR A 283 -17.57 -34.82 9.58
CA THR A 283 -16.36 -35.63 9.74
C THR A 283 -16.71 -37.09 10.03
N ASN A 284 -15.72 -37.96 10.13
CA ASN A 284 -15.89 -39.33 10.59
C ASN A 284 -16.37 -39.44 12.06
N PHE A 285 -16.28 -38.35 12.85
CA PHE A 285 -16.87 -38.26 14.20
C PHE A 285 -18.30 -37.71 14.18
N GLY A 286 -18.92 -37.62 13.01
CA GLY A 286 -20.20 -36.96 12.79
C GLY A 286 -20.08 -35.45 12.59
N THR A 287 -21.22 -34.74 12.58
CA THR A 287 -21.29 -33.29 12.39
C THR A 287 -21.05 -32.57 13.71
N LYS A 288 -19.89 -31.92 13.85
CA LYS A 288 -19.42 -31.29 15.09
C LYS A 288 -18.79 -29.92 14.82
N ASN A 289 -18.81 -29.06 15.83
CA ASN A 289 -18.07 -27.81 15.80
C ASN A 289 -16.58 -28.02 16.17
N ALA A 290 -15.74 -27.01 15.96
CA ALA A 290 -14.31 -27.11 16.20
C ALA A 290 -13.93 -27.48 17.65
N PRO A 291 -14.55 -26.92 18.72
CA PRO A 291 -14.33 -27.36 20.11
C PRO A 291 -14.70 -28.82 20.37
N GLU A 292 -15.79 -29.32 19.78
CA GLU A 292 -16.21 -30.72 19.91
C GLU A 292 -15.27 -31.67 19.17
N LEU A 293 -14.80 -31.27 17.98
CA LEU A 293 -13.86 -32.05 17.17
C LEU A 293 -12.53 -32.24 17.90
N ILE A 294 -11.97 -31.18 18.48
CA ILE A 294 -10.72 -31.33 19.19
C ILE A 294 -10.84 -32.20 20.44
N LYS A 295 -11.98 -32.14 21.15
CA LYS A 295 -12.26 -33.07 22.26
C LYS A 295 -12.32 -34.53 21.77
N ALA A 296 -12.96 -34.80 20.63
CA ALA A 296 -13.01 -36.12 20.03
C ALA A 296 -11.60 -36.62 19.62
N LEU A 297 -10.80 -35.76 19.00
CA LEU A 297 -9.40 -36.05 18.63
C LEU A 297 -8.49 -36.30 19.82
N GLN A 298 -8.73 -35.65 20.95
CA GLN A 298 -8.02 -35.91 22.20
C GLN A 298 -8.41 -37.30 22.78
N LYS A 299 -9.71 -37.64 22.76
CA LYS A 299 -10.20 -38.96 23.21
C LYS A 299 -9.64 -40.09 22.36
N SER A 300 -9.53 -39.90 21.05
CA SER A 300 -8.96 -40.87 20.10
C SER A 300 -7.42 -40.93 20.10
N LYS A 301 -6.76 -40.20 21.01
CA LYS A 301 -5.29 -40.09 21.08
C LYS A 301 -4.61 -39.64 19.77
N SER A 302 -5.36 -38.92 18.93
CA SER A 302 -4.84 -38.40 17.64
C SER A 302 -3.98 -37.14 17.78
N VAL A 303 -3.92 -36.56 18.97
CA VAL A 303 -3.07 -35.38 19.25
C VAL A 303 -1.62 -35.81 19.44
N LYS A 304 -0.71 -35.21 18.65
CA LYS A 304 0.73 -35.47 18.73
C LYS A 304 1.51 -34.16 18.87
N TYR A 305 2.64 -34.21 19.55
CA TYR A 305 3.58 -33.09 19.54
C TYR A 305 4.45 -33.15 18.30
N SER A 306 4.42 -32.09 17.50
CA SER A 306 5.25 -31.95 16.29
C SER A 306 6.50 -31.13 16.65
N ARG A 307 7.67 -31.78 16.68
CA ARG A 307 8.95 -31.09 16.92
C ARG A 307 9.28 -30.06 15.85
N SER A 308 8.94 -30.33 14.58
CA SER A 308 9.24 -29.47 13.46
C SER A 308 8.45 -28.15 13.46
N ILE A 309 7.27 -28.14 14.11
CA ILE A 309 6.38 -26.96 14.20
C ILE A 309 6.45 -26.35 15.62
N GLY A 310 6.83 -27.13 16.63
CA GLY A 310 6.86 -26.70 18.04
C GLY A 310 5.49 -26.65 18.73
N TYR A 311 4.49 -27.35 18.19
CA TYR A 311 3.12 -27.36 18.68
C TYR A 311 2.57 -28.77 18.89
N TYR A 312 1.59 -28.92 19.79
CA TYR A 312 0.69 -30.07 19.78
C TYR A 312 -0.28 -29.90 18.62
N THR A 313 -0.40 -30.90 17.77
CA THR A 313 -1.21 -30.84 16.54
C THR A 313 -2.13 -32.05 16.42
N ALA A 314 -3.26 -31.84 15.77
CA ALA A 314 -4.14 -32.89 15.32
C ALA A 314 -4.78 -32.48 13.99
N THR A 315 -4.92 -33.42 13.07
CA THR A 315 -5.47 -33.17 11.74
C THR A 315 -6.70 -34.04 11.52
N ILE A 316 -7.71 -33.49 10.86
CA ILE A 316 -8.89 -34.24 10.46
C ILE A 316 -9.41 -33.73 9.13
N SER A 317 -9.80 -34.65 8.25
CA SER A 317 -10.53 -34.32 7.03
C SER A 317 -12.00 -34.09 7.35
N ALA A 318 -12.58 -33.06 6.78
CA ALA A 318 -13.93 -32.63 7.02
C ALA A 318 -14.61 -32.14 5.74
N LYS A 319 -15.92 -31.90 5.82
CA LYS A 319 -16.66 -31.14 4.83
C LYS A 319 -17.27 -29.90 5.48
N LEU A 320 -17.14 -28.76 4.81
CA LEU A 320 -17.82 -27.53 5.14
C LEU A 320 -18.76 -27.16 3.99
N SER A 321 -20.06 -27.25 4.22
CA SER A 321 -21.09 -27.01 3.18
C SER A 321 -20.84 -27.80 1.88
N GLY A 322 -20.49 -29.08 2.01
CA GLY A 322 -20.23 -29.99 0.90
C GLY A 322 -18.80 -29.93 0.31
N ILE A 323 -17.99 -28.94 0.69
CA ILE A 323 -16.60 -28.81 0.21
C ILE A 323 -15.68 -29.60 1.13
N LYS A 324 -14.83 -30.46 0.55
CA LYS A 324 -13.78 -31.17 1.29
C LYS A 324 -12.70 -30.20 1.74
N VAL A 325 -12.33 -30.27 3.01
CA VAL A 325 -11.29 -29.47 3.65
C VAL A 325 -10.51 -30.30 4.66
N ASN A 326 -9.29 -29.90 4.94
CA ASN A 326 -8.54 -30.41 6.08
C ASN A 326 -8.52 -29.34 7.18
N LEU A 327 -8.76 -29.78 8.43
CA LEU A 327 -8.66 -28.97 9.64
C LEU A 327 -7.41 -29.36 10.39
N PHE A 328 -6.55 -28.37 10.69
CA PHE A 328 -5.32 -28.53 11.44
C PHE A 328 -5.46 -27.81 12.79
N PHE A 329 -5.70 -28.57 13.84
CA PHE A 329 -5.75 -28.04 15.20
C PHE A 329 -4.33 -27.92 15.74
N TYR A 330 -4.04 -26.85 16.47
CA TYR A 330 -2.72 -26.63 17.08
C TYR A 330 -2.83 -25.84 18.39
N ARG A 331 -1.90 -26.12 19.31
CA ARG A 331 -1.73 -25.34 20.55
C ARG A 331 -0.27 -25.32 21.00
N LYS A 332 0.14 -24.22 21.62
CA LYS A 332 1.46 -24.09 22.24
C LYS A 332 1.43 -24.66 23.67
N GLY A 333 2.31 -25.59 23.94
CA GLY A 333 2.38 -26.25 25.26
C GLY A 333 1.17 -27.15 25.58
N LYS A 334 1.21 -27.82 26.75
CA LYS A 334 0.18 -28.77 27.18
C LYS A 334 -1.14 -28.08 27.59
N ASN A 335 -1.06 -26.86 28.10
CA ASN A 335 -2.22 -26.12 28.66
C ASN A 335 -2.64 -24.91 27.82
N GLY A 336 -2.06 -24.71 26.61
CA GLY A 336 -2.39 -23.60 25.73
C GLY A 336 -3.79 -23.74 25.10
N ASN A 337 -4.36 -22.62 24.66
CA ASN A 337 -5.61 -22.61 23.93
C ASN A 337 -5.45 -23.25 22.54
N TRP A 338 -6.46 -24.01 22.14
CA TRP A 338 -6.53 -24.58 20.80
C TRP A 338 -6.91 -23.51 19.77
N ASN A 339 -6.19 -23.51 18.66
CA ASN A 339 -6.53 -22.81 17.44
C ASN A 339 -6.61 -23.81 16.30
N ALA A 340 -7.20 -23.42 15.16
CA ALA A 340 -7.25 -24.30 14.02
C ALA A 340 -7.15 -23.52 12.71
N LEU A 341 -6.49 -24.16 11.73
CA LEU A 341 -6.43 -23.72 10.33
C LEU A 341 -7.29 -24.66 9.49
N LEU A 342 -7.93 -24.10 8.49
CA LEU A 342 -8.67 -24.80 7.46
C LEU A 342 -7.92 -24.64 6.13
N THR A 343 -7.80 -25.72 5.35
CA THR A 343 -7.37 -25.61 3.96
C THR A 343 -8.26 -26.42 3.03
N SER A 344 -8.48 -25.90 1.83
CA SER A 344 -9.13 -26.62 0.73
C SER A 344 -8.13 -27.46 -0.09
N ASP A 345 -6.83 -27.29 0.11
CA ASP A 345 -5.82 -28.17 -0.48
C ASP A 345 -5.61 -29.38 0.41
N LEU A 346 -6.11 -30.52 -0.05
CA LEU A 346 -6.07 -31.77 0.71
C LEU A 346 -4.69 -32.45 0.68
N LYS A 347 -3.74 -31.95 -0.15
CA LYS A 347 -2.41 -32.53 -0.31
C LYS A 347 -1.41 -31.98 0.70
N LEU A 348 -1.68 -30.78 1.27
CA LEU A 348 -0.77 -30.16 2.21
C LEU A 348 -0.72 -30.90 3.54
N ASP A 349 0.48 -31.07 4.07
CA ASP A 349 0.70 -31.48 5.44
C ASP A 349 0.63 -30.29 6.42
N ALA A 350 0.66 -30.58 7.72
CA ALA A 350 0.58 -29.56 8.75
C ALA A 350 1.72 -28.55 8.68
N LYS A 351 2.96 -28.99 8.39
CA LYS A 351 4.14 -28.14 8.29
C LYS A 351 4.01 -27.13 7.13
N GLU A 352 3.53 -27.60 5.99
CA GLU A 352 3.34 -26.78 4.80
C GLU A 352 2.22 -25.76 5.02
N VAL A 353 1.09 -26.16 5.61
CA VAL A 353 -0.02 -25.26 5.95
C VAL A 353 0.46 -24.14 6.89
N PHE A 354 1.22 -24.48 7.94
CA PHE A 354 1.78 -23.48 8.86
C PHE A 354 2.75 -22.54 8.14
N ARG A 355 3.66 -23.07 7.33
CA ARG A 355 4.62 -22.28 6.56
C ARG A 355 3.94 -21.32 5.58
N LEU A 356 2.90 -21.77 4.88
CA LEU A 356 2.14 -20.92 3.96
C LEU A 356 1.30 -19.89 4.72
N TYR A 357 0.61 -20.31 5.77
CA TYR A 357 -0.23 -19.41 6.55
C TYR A 357 0.58 -18.31 7.26
N SER A 358 1.81 -18.58 7.67
CA SER A 358 2.67 -17.57 8.29
C SER A 358 2.94 -16.36 7.36
N ARG A 359 2.86 -16.54 6.04
CA ARG A 359 2.97 -15.44 5.07
C ARG A 359 1.83 -14.42 5.21
N ARG A 360 0.71 -14.79 5.86
CA ARG A 360 -0.38 -13.85 6.12
C ARG A 360 0.08 -12.61 6.91
N TRP A 361 1.07 -12.79 7.79
CA TRP A 361 1.60 -11.69 8.59
C TRP A 361 2.15 -10.51 7.79
N VAL A 362 2.49 -10.73 6.54
CA VAL A 362 3.01 -9.68 5.63
C VAL A 362 2.05 -8.50 5.49
N ILE A 363 0.74 -8.72 5.47
CA ILE A 363 -0.24 -7.64 5.34
C ILE A 363 -0.31 -6.76 6.60
N GLU A 364 -0.14 -7.35 7.79
CA GLU A 364 -0.11 -6.61 9.06
C GLU A 364 1.13 -5.71 9.14
N VAL A 365 2.28 -6.22 8.66
CA VAL A 365 3.50 -5.42 8.53
C VAL A 365 3.27 -4.28 7.52
N ALA A 366 2.62 -4.54 6.39
CA ALA A 366 2.29 -3.51 5.41
C ALA A 366 1.39 -2.42 6.01
N HIS A 367 0.35 -2.80 6.77
CA HIS A 367 -0.52 -1.84 7.46
C HIS A 367 0.27 -0.97 8.44
N LYS A 368 1.17 -1.56 9.22
CA LYS A 368 2.03 -0.86 10.18
C LYS A 368 2.94 0.14 9.47
N GLU A 369 3.67 -0.30 8.45
CA GLU A 369 4.61 0.53 7.70
C GLU A 369 3.91 1.68 6.97
N MET A 370 2.76 1.44 6.34
CA MET A 370 1.96 2.50 5.72
C MET A 370 1.45 3.54 6.72
N LYS A 371 1.01 3.10 7.92
CA LYS A 371 0.55 4.03 8.97
C LYS A 371 1.69 4.85 9.55
N GLN A 372 2.83 4.24 9.79
CA GLN A 372 3.98 4.88 10.43
C GLN A 372 4.72 5.81 9.44
N ASN A 373 5.05 5.32 8.25
CA ASN A 373 5.94 6.00 7.32
C ASN A 373 5.19 6.80 6.24
N LEU A 374 4.07 6.28 5.71
CA LEU A 374 3.36 6.84 4.57
C LEU A 374 2.07 7.58 4.95
N LYS A 375 1.83 7.78 6.25
CA LYS A 375 0.68 8.54 6.79
C LYS A 375 -0.68 7.99 6.35
N LEU A 376 -0.82 6.67 6.17
CA LEU A 376 -2.10 6.03 5.87
C LEU A 376 -3.17 6.46 6.89
N GLY A 377 -4.33 6.90 6.39
CA GLY A 377 -5.43 7.39 7.21
C GLY A 377 -5.31 8.86 7.67
N LYS A 378 -4.18 9.54 7.46
CA LYS A 378 -3.97 10.93 7.89
C LYS A 378 -4.46 11.97 6.89
N ASN A 379 -4.96 11.55 5.73
CA ASN A 379 -5.54 12.46 4.74
C ASN A 379 -6.78 13.18 5.32
N GLN A 380 -6.83 14.51 5.20
CA GLN A 380 -7.91 15.36 5.73
C GLN A 380 -8.83 15.92 4.63
N CYS A 381 -8.76 15.43 3.40
CA CYS A 381 -9.70 15.79 2.35
C CYS A 381 -11.12 15.48 2.81
N ARG A 382 -12.04 16.41 2.53
CA ARG A 382 -13.46 16.23 2.87
C ARG A 382 -14.19 15.33 1.89
N ASP A 383 -13.83 15.41 0.62
CA ASP A 383 -14.38 14.63 -0.48
C ASP A 383 -13.97 13.17 -0.36
N PHE A 384 -14.90 12.23 -0.58
CA PHE A 384 -14.62 10.79 -0.54
C PHE A 384 -13.62 10.37 -1.62
N ALA A 385 -13.64 11.02 -2.81
CA ALA A 385 -12.63 10.80 -3.83
C ALA A 385 -11.23 11.15 -3.32
N GLY A 386 -11.10 12.24 -2.56
CA GLY A 386 -9.84 12.60 -1.89
C GLY A 386 -9.39 11.58 -0.84
N GLN A 387 -10.32 10.92 -0.13
CA GLN A 387 -9.99 9.83 0.79
C GLN A 387 -9.47 8.59 0.04
N ILE A 388 -10.13 8.21 -1.06
CA ILE A 388 -9.67 7.13 -1.96
C ILE A 388 -8.30 7.48 -2.54
N ALA A 389 -8.08 8.70 -3.01
CA ALA A 389 -6.80 9.17 -3.52
C ALA A 389 -5.67 9.03 -2.49
N GLY A 390 -5.92 9.46 -1.24
CA GLY A 390 -4.93 9.38 -0.17
C GLY A 390 -4.49 7.95 0.14
N VAL A 391 -5.42 6.99 0.20
CA VAL A 391 -5.10 5.57 0.38
C VAL A 391 -4.38 5.01 -0.85
N SER A 392 -4.83 5.38 -2.06
CA SER A 392 -4.19 4.95 -3.31
C SER A 392 -2.73 5.40 -3.40
N LEU A 393 -2.45 6.63 -3.03
CA LEU A 393 -1.07 7.15 -2.98
C LEU A 393 -0.21 6.36 -2.01
N CYS A 394 -0.71 6.05 -0.80
CA CYS A 394 0.01 5.19 0.15
C CYS A 394 0.29 3.80 -0.44
N VAL A 395 -0.66 3.20 -1.16
CA VAL A 395 -0.48 1.90 -1.82
C VAL A 395 0.59 1.98 -2.91
N LEU A 396 0.58 3.03 -3.74
CA LEU A 396 1.58 3.22 -4.79
C LEU A 396 2.98 3.41 -4.19
N GLN A 397 3.09 4.26 -3.17
CA GLN A 397 4.33 4.49 -2.42
C GLN A 397 4.86 3.21 -1.78
N TYR A 398 4.00 2.45 -1.10
CA TYR A 398 4.35 1.17 -0.51
C TYR A 398 4.88 0.18 -1.54
N ASN A 399 4.21 0.03 -2.68
CA ASN A 399 4.62 -0.88 -3.75
C ASN A 399 5.98 -0.50 -4.36
N ILE A 400 6.26 0.79 -4.53
CA ILE A 400 7.57 1.28 -5.01
C ILE A 400 8.65 0.97 -3.97
N LEU A 401 8.41 1.29 -2.69
CA LEU A 401 9.37 1.02 -1.62
C LEU A 401 9.61 -0.48 -1.42
N SER A 402 8.57 -1.31 -1.54
CA SER A 402 8.68 -2.77 -1.49
C SER A 402 9.55 -3.32 -2.62
N TYR A 403 9.42 -2.76 -3.83
CA TYR A 403 10.29 -3.10 -4.95
C TYR A 403 11.73 -2.67 -4.69
N VAL A 404 11.98 -1.44 -4.22
CA VAL A 404 13.32 -0.93 -3.92
C VAL A 404 13.97 -1.75 -2.81
N LYS A 405 13.24 -2.03 -1.73
CA LYS A 405 13.69 -2.93 -0.66
C LYS A 405 14.19 -4.26 -1.21
N ARG A 406 13.43 -4.86 -2.12
CA ARG A 406 13.78 -6.12 -2.78
C ARG A 406 15.04 -6.01 -3.63
N SER A 407 15.20 -4.89 -4.35
CA SER A 407 16.30 -4.68 -5.30
C SER A 407 17.61 -4.29 -4.63
N GLU A 408 17.55 -3.54 -3.53
CA GLU A 408 18.70 -2.96 -2.81
C GLU A 408 19.02 -3.72 -1.51
N SER A 409 18.36 -4.86 -1.26
CA SER A 409 18.61 -5.74 -0.09
C SER A 409 18.42 -5.08 1.29
N TYR A 410 17.49 -4.14 1.41
CA TYR A 410 17.12 -3.56 2.71
C TYR A 410 16.30 -4.53 3.57
N GLU A 411 16.54 -4.55 4.87
CA GLU A 411 15.79 -5.41 5.80
C GLU A 411 14.35 -4.94 6.01
N THR A 412 14.13 -3.61 6.13
CA THR A 412 12.81 -3.03 6.39
C THR A 412 12.51 -1.85 5.47
N ILE A 413 11.22 -1.63 5.18
CA ILE A 413 10.76 -0.42 4.47
C ILE A 413 10.99 0.83 5.33
N GLY A 414 10.89 0.72 6.66
CA GLY A 414 11.16 1.82 7.57
C GLY A 414 12.60 2.31 7.49
N GLY A 415 13.57 1.39 7.47
CA GLY A 415 15.00 1.72 7.28
C GLY A 415 15.26 2.39 5.93
N LEU A 416 14.74 1.80 4.85
CA LEU A 416 14.82 2.38 3.51
C LEU A 416 14.19 3.78 3.47
N PHE A 417 13.00 3.97 4.06
CA PHE A 417 12.32 5.26 4.10
C PHE A 417 13.12 6.33 4.85
N ALA A 418 13.68 5.98 6.01
CA ALA A 418 14.51 6.89 6.81
C ALA A 418 15.75 7.34 6.03
N GLU A 419 16.43 6.41 5.35
CA GLU A 419 17.60 6.72 4.53
C GLU A 419 17.25 7.63 3.34
N ILE A 420 16.18 7.32 2.59
CA ILE A 420 15.73 8.16 1.48
C ILE A 420 15.37 9.56 1.98
N THR A 421 14.66 9.66 3.12
CA THR A 421 14.27 10.96 3.68
C THR A 421 15.47 11.78 4.12
N LYS A 422 16.48 11.15 4.76
CA LYS A 422 17.73 11.79 5.12
C LYS A 422 18.44 12.32 3.87
N ASN A 423 18.62 11.49 2.87
CA ASN A 423 19.27 11.86 1.61
C ASN A 423 18.52 12.96 0.87
N SER A 424 17.17 12.98 0.93
CA SER A 424 16.35 14.04 0.33
C SER A 424 16.52 15.39 1.05
N VAL A 425 16.74 15.38 2.37
CA VAL A 425 17.05 16.60 3.13
C VAL A 425 18.42 17.13 2.75
N GLU A 426 19.41 16.27 2.63
CA GLU A 426 20.77 16.63 2.17
C GLU A 426 20.74 17.20 0.74
N LEU A 427 19.98 16.57 -0.17
CA LEU A 427 19.75 17.08 -1.53
C LEU A 427 19.09 18.47 -1.52
N SER A 428 18.11 18.69 -0.64
CA SER A 428 17.41 19.96 -0.54
C SER A 428 18.31 21.10 0.00
N VAL A 429 19.27 20.78 0.83
CA VAL A 429 20.32 21.73 1.27
C VAL A 429 21.27 22.04 0.13
N ALA A 430 21.70 21.02 -0.63
CA ALA A 430 22.53 21.18 -1.81
C ALA A 430 21.85 22.02 -2.90
N GLU A 431 20.55 21.79 -3.16
CA GLU A 431 19.76 22.62 -4.09
C GLU A 431 19.72 24.09 -3.65
N ARG A 432 19.57 24.37 -2.36
CA ARG A 432 19.58 25.74 -1.84
C ARG A 432 20.92 26.42 -2.06
N ILE A 433 22.02 25.70 -1.80
CA ILE A 433 23.36 26.20 -2.03
C ILE A 433 23.59 26.43 -3.52
N TRP A 434 23.14 25.50 -4.39
CA TRP A 434 23.25 25.67 -5.83
C TRP A 434 22.46 26.86 -6.35
N LEU A 435 21.23 27.07 -5.88
CA LEU A 435 20.42 28.24 -6.22
C LEU A 435 21.11 29.54 -5.78
N LEU A 436 21.75 29.55 -4.60
CA LEU A 436 22.52 30.68 -4.13
C LEU A 436 23.74 30.94 -5.03
N ILE A 437 24.43 29.89 -5.44
CA ILE A 437 25.57 29.99 -6.37
C ILE A 437 25.14 30.53 -7.74
N VAL A 438 24.00 30.04 -8.26
CA VAL A 438 23.44 30.54 -9.53
C VAL A 438 23.02 32.00 -9.43
N GLU A 439 22.45 32.43 -8.29
CA GLU A 439 22.13 33.84 -8.03
C GLU A 439 23.37 34.69 -8.00
N VAL A 440 24.43 34.26 -7.33
CA VAL A 440 25.75 34.95 -7.29
C VAL A 440 26.36 35.00 -8.69
N ILE A 441 26.27 33.94 -9.49
CA ILE A 441 26.74 33.92 -10.89
C ILE A 441 25.94 34.91 -11.73
N ASN A 442 24.63 35.03 -11.55
CA ASN A 442 23.80 36.00 -12.24
C ASN A 442 24.23 37.45 -11.91
N VAL A 443 24.44 37.76 -10.63
CA VAL A 443 24.90 39.10 -10.21
C VAL A 443 26.28 39.41 -10.79
N ILE A 444 27.17 38.43 -10.84
CA ILE A 444 28.52 38.60 -11.43
C ILE A 444 28.41 38.79 -12.95
N ALA A 445 27.55 38.00 -13.62
CA ALA A 445 27.32 38.11 -15.05
C ALA A 445 26.74 39.50 -15.45
N GLU A 446 25.78 40.02 -14.66
CA GLU A 446 25.26 41.38 -14.83
C GLU A 446 26.33 42.43 -14.62
N ALA A 447 27.13 42.29 -13.56
CA ALA A 447 28.20 43.23 -13.27
C ALA A 447 29.33 43.27 -14.34
N LEU A 448 29.55 42.13 -15.01
CA LEU A 448 30.57 41.99 -16.08
C LEU A 448 30.00 42.15 -17.48
N ASN A 449 28.69 42.41 -17.63
CA ASN A 449 27.97 42.44 -18.92
C ASN A 449 28.20 41.17 -19.77
N CYS A 450 28.26 40.00 -19.12
CA CYS A 450 28.46 38.69 -19.74
C CYS A 450 27.17 37.88 -19.77
N ASP A 451 27.03 36.93 -20.73
CA ASP A 451 25.93 35.98 -20.74
C ASP A 451 26.07 34.98 -19.60
N THR A 452 25.05 34.90 -18.76
CA THR A 452 24.97 34.00 -17.59
C THR A 452 25.20 32.54 -17.97
N MET A 453 24.74 32.10 -19.15
CA MET A 453 24.94 30.72 -19.61
C MET A 453 26.40 30.40 -19.89
N VAL A 454 27.13 31.31 -20.52
CA VAL A 454 28.56 31.16 -20.83
C VAL A 454 29.39 31.11 -19.54
N LEU A 455 29.05 31.95 -18.56
CA LEU A 455 29.74 31.95 -17.26
C LEU A 455 29.45 30.69 -16.47
N THR A 456 28.21 30.20 -16.49
CA THR A 456 27.80 28.96 -15.84
C THR A 456 28.49 27.74 -16.44
N GLU A 457 28.61 27.67 -17.77
CA GLU A 457 29.31 26.59 -18.48
C GLU A 457 30.82 26.62 -18.17
N GLN A 458 31.44 27.79 -18.07
CA GLN A 458 32.85 27.93 -17.70
C GLN A 458 33.13 27.50 -16.24
N VAL A 459 32.19 27.77 -15.32
CA VAL A 459 32.29 27.33 -13.93
C VAL A 459 32.10 25.82 -13.82
N ILE A 460 31.14 25.25 -14.57
CA ILE A 460 30.84 23.81 -14.55
C ILE A 460 31.94 22.99 -15.24
N SER A 461 32.59 23.52 -16.27
CA SER A 461 33.64 22.82 -17.01
C SER A 461 34.99 22.80 -16.26
N ASN A 462 35.13 23.55 -15.16
CA ASN A 462 36.35 23.62 -14.39
C ASN A 462 36.38 22.62 -13.23
N ASP A 463 36.87 21.40 -13.48
CA ASP A 463 36.97 20.29 -12.52
C ASP A 463 37.61 20.65 -11.16
N LYS A 464 38.53 21.59 -11.15
CA LYS A 464 39.20 22.03 -9.93
C LYS A 464 38.30 22.86 -9.03
N GLN A 465 37.49 23.74 -9.61
CA GLN A 465 36.54 24.60 -8.89
C GLN A 465 35.33 23.76 -8.40
N ILE A 466 34.86 22.82 -9.18
CA ILE A 466 33.80 21.88 -8.78
C ILE A 466 34.25 21.00 -7.61
N LYS A 467 35.49 20.49 -7.60
CA LYS A 467 36.06 19.77 -6.46
C LYS A 467 36.10 20.61 -5.20
N ALA A 468 36.45 21.87 -5.30
CA ALA A 468 36.50 22.81 -4.17
C ALA A 468 35.11 23.11 -3.60
N VAL A 469 34.11 23.31 -4.47
CA VAL A 469 32.71 23.50 -4.07
C VAL A 469 32.16 22.22 -3.40
N LYS A 470 32.52 21.04 -3.93
CA LYS A 470 32.14 19.76 -3.37
C LYS A 470 32.73 19.52 -1.98
N GLN A 471 34.02 19.83 -1.77
CA GLN A 471 34.69 19.74 -0.48
C GLN A 471 34.13 20.75 0.54
N ALA A 472 33.75 21.94 0.12
CA ALA A 472 33.11 22.94 0.98
C ALA A 472 31.69 22.48 1.38
N PHE A 473 30.96 21.84 0.47
CA PHE A 473 29.64 21.26 0.71
C PHE A 473 29.69 20.10 1.72
N ASP A 474 30.60 19.15 1.55
CA ASP A 474 30.77 18.01 2.46
C ASP A 474 31.13 18.49 3.89
N LYS A 475 31.89 19.59 4.02
CA LYS A 475 32.14 20.20 5.31
C LYS A 475 30.94 20.88 5.96
N LEU A 476 30.04 21.46 5.18
CA LEU A 476 28.79 22.08 5.68
C LEU A 476 27.75 21.04 6.10
N VAL A 477 27.66 19.94 5.38
CA VAL A 477 26.75 18.85 5.71
C VAL A 477 27.19 18.05 6.93
N THR A 478 28.49 17.90 7.15
CA THR A 478 29.07 17.26 8.35
C THR A 478 29.05 18.14 9.60
N ALA A 479 28.82 19.44 9.46
CA ALA A 479 28.76 20.41 10.56
C ALA A 479 27.32 20.75 11.00
N ALA A 480 26.27 20.26 10.27
CA ALA A 480 24.84 20.43 10.54
C ALA A 480 24.21 19.15 11.07
#